data_3f75bf0aef8f83b2d7c178bd07aced58
#
_entry.id   3f75bf0aef8f83b2d7c178bd07aced58
#
_cell.length_a   1.000
_cell.length_b   1.000
_cell.length_c   1.000
_cell.angle_alpha   90.00
_cell.angle_beta   90.00
_cell.angle_gamma   90.00
#
_symmetry.space_group_name_H-M   'P 1'
#
loop_
_entity.id
_entity.type
_entity.pdbx_description
1 polymer ?
#
loop_
_entity_poly.entity_id
_entity_poly.type
_entity_poly.pdbx_seq_one_letter_code
_entity_poly.pdbx_strand_id
1 'polypeptide(L)'
;MNLTLIRSTTRSAVLELENGLCYRPAHPFAVRLDGKPVYEACDTNFFSLFSLLPGTEYTVTVEAEGETLHCTFTTEAETFFVDASRYGLVADGVTDNTVKLQAALSTCPAGGTVYVPAGRYRTASLFLKSHTTLYLEKGAVLLGDNDRTHYPILPGVLPSENEVDEYYLTGWEGNPLSSFAGLLNITQVENVTVTGEGTLDCDAQNGDWWVNPKVKRIAWRPRAVAMVDSKYVCLHGVTVQN
;
A
#
# COMPACT_ATOMS: atom_id res chain seq x y z
N MET A 1 -18.00 20.02 14.84
CA MET A 1 -17.12 19.09 14.08
C MET A 1 -16.56 18.04 15.02
N ASN A 2 -16.06 16.88 14.48
CA ASN A 2 -15.42 15.86 15.28
C ASN A 2 -14.11 15.41 14.61
N LEU A 3 -13.10 15.02 15.38
CA LEU A 3 -11.84 14.48 14.86
C LEU A 3 -11.73 13.01 15.30
N THR A 4 -11.80 12.10 14.33
CA THR A 4 -11.87 10.66 14.58
C THR A 4 -10.64 9.95 14.05
N LEU A 5 -10.04 9.07 14.86
CA LEU A 5 -9.02 8.14 14.40
C LEU A 5 -9.69 7.00 13.62
N ILE A 6 -9.37 6.85 12.36
CA ILE A 6 -9.85 5.74 11.53
C ILE A 6 -8.97 4.51 11.71
N ARG A 7 -7.64 4.70 11.66
CA ARG A 7 -6.68 3.61 11.81
C ARG A 7 -5.36 4.12 12.35
N SER A 8 -4.78 3.37 13.27
CA SER A 8 -3.37 3.47 13.66
C SER A 8 -2.64 2.21 13.20
N THR A 9 -1.40 2.38 12.76
CA THR A 9 -0.49 1.29 12.39
C THR A 9 0.80 1.44 13.18
N THR A 10 1.83 0.65 12.88
CA THR A 10 3.14 0.77 13.55
C THR A 10 3.80 2.13 13.33
N ARG A 11 3.64 2.75 12.15
CA ARG A 11 4.39 3.97 11.75
C ARG A 11 3.55 5.03 11.07
N SER A 12 2.23 4.89 11.08
CA SER A 12 1.32 5.84 10.46
C SER A 12 -0.05 5.83 11.12
N ALA A 13 -0.84 6.89 10.89
CA ALA A 13 -2.22 6.95 11.32
C ALA A 13 -3.07 7.64 10.25
N VAL A 14 -4.35 7.29 10.17
CA VAL A 14 -5.35 7.94 9.33
C VAL A 14 -6.42 8.51 10.23
N LEU A 15 -6.73 9.78 10.03
CA LEU A 15 -7.77 10.50 10.76
C LEU A 15 -8.78 11.10 9.79
N GLU A 16 -9.97 11.33 10.30
CA GLU A 16 -11.06 12.01 9.61
C GLU A 16 -11.51 13.24 10.40
N LEU A 17 -11.63 14.36 9.71
CA LEU A 17 -12.37 15.53 10.18
C LEU A 17 -13.83 15.41 9.74
N GLU A 18 -14.70 15.01 10.65
CA GLU A 18 -16.16 14.92 10.41
C GLU A 18 -16.78 16.32 10.52
N ASN A 19 -16.99 16.95 9.38
CA ASN A 19 -17.55 18.29 9.25
C ASN A 19 -18.90 18.32 8.49
N GLY A 20 -19.47 17.14 8.19
CA GLY A 20 -20.70 16.99 7.42
C GLY A 20 -20.54 17.13 5.90
N LEU A 21 -19.31 17.38 5.41
CA LEU A 21 -18.97 17.45 3.99
C LEU A 21 -18.26 16.18 3.55
N CYS A 22 -18.48 15.77 2.30
CA CYS A 22 -17.86 14.60 1.72
C CYS A 22 -16.48 14.99 1.13
N TYR A 23 -15.42 14.31 1.52
CA TYR A 23 -14.05 14.40 1.01
C TYR A 23 -13.27 15.70 1.30
N ARG A 24 -13.85 16.87 1.14
CA ARG A 24 -13.16 18.16 1.28
C ARG A 24 -13.85 19.07 2.28
N PRO A 25 -13.09 19.77 3.14
CA PRO A 25 -13.64 20.81 4.01
C PRO A 25 -14.04 22.05 3.20
N ALA A 26 -14.86 22.93 3.79
CA ALA A 26 -15.20 24.20 3.16
C ALA A 26 -13.96 25.12 3.04
N HIS A 27 -13.08 25.05 4.03
CA HIS A 27 -11.80 25.77 4.05
C HIS A 27 -10.68 24.82 4.51
N PRO A 28 -9.46 24.92 3.96
CA PRO A 28 -8.31 24.16 4.45
C PRO A 28 -8.07 24.43 5.95
N PHE A 29 -7.60 23.42 6.66
CA PHE A 29 -7.35 23.48 8.09
C PHE A 29 -5.90 23.10 8.44
N ALA A 30 -5.42 23.57 9.61
CA ALA A 30 -4.10 23.23 10.11
C ALA A 30 -4.14 21.94 10.94
N VAL A 31 -3.10 21.11 10.81
CA VAL A 31 -2.90 19.89 11.60
C VAL A 31 -1.56 19.94 12.29
N ARG A 32 -1.57 19.68 13.61
CA ARG A 32 -0.37 19.56 14.43
C ARG A 32 -0.28 18.19 15.08
N LEU A 33 0.91 17.66 15.19
CA LEU A 33 1.23 16.45 15.92
C LEU A 33 2.15 16.81 17.10
N ASP A 34 1.71 16.57 18.33
CA ASP A 34 2.41 16.96 19.56
C ASP A 34 2.86 18.45 19.53
N GLY A 35 1.96 19.32 19.05
CA GLY A 35 2.20 20.75 18.90
C GLY A 35 3.04 21.15 17.69
N LYS A 36 3.67 20.22 16.96
CA LYS A 36 4.46 20.51 15.77
C LYS A 36 3.57 20.53 14.52
N PRO A 37 3.72 21.50 13.60
CA PRO A 37 2.94 21.56 12.38
C PRO A 37 3.27 20.38 11.46
N VAL A 38 2.22 19.74 10.93
CA VAL A 38 2.32 18.68 9.91
C VAL A 38 1.70 19.16 8.61
N TYR A 39 0.50 19.74 8.69
CA TYR A 39 -0.16 20.37 7.55
C TYR A 39 -0.54 21.79 7.93
N GLU A 40 -0.07 22.78 7.16
CA GLU A 40 -0.48 24.19 7.32
C GLU A 40 -1.85 24.46 6.68
N ALA A 41 -2.20 23.70 5.63
CA ALA A 41 -3.46 23.83 4.91
C ALA A 41 -3.89 22.46 4.35
N CYS A 42 -4.44 21.60 5.20
CA CYS A 42 -5.03 20.35 4.79
C CYS A 42 -6.37 20.61 4.09
N ASP A 43 -6.52 20.13 2.85
CA ASP A 43 -7.71 20.36 2.00
C ASP A 43 -8.56 19.09 1.80
N THR A 44 -8.31 18.05 2.59
CA THR A 44 -9.06 16.79 2.58
C THR A 44 -9.52 16.42 3.97
N ASN A 45 -10.76 15.93 4.10
CA ASN A 45 -11.31 15.49 5.39
C ASN A 45 -10.58 14.28 5.95
N PHE A 46 -10.07 13.39 5.07
CA PHE A 46 -9.20 12.29 5.44
C PHE A 46 -7.74 12.70 5.24
N PHE A 47 -6.95 12.53 6.27
CA PHE A 47 -5.52 12.81 6.20
C PHE A 47 -4.70 11.75 6.94
N SER A 48 -3.47 11.57 6.52
CA SER A 48 -2.57 10.57 7.10
C SER A 48 -1.36 11.22 7.75
N LEU A 49 -0.89 10.61 8.82
CA LEU A 49 0.35 10.96 9.50
C LEU A 49 1.35 9.84 9.29
N PHE A 50 2.60 10.18 8.99
CA PHE A 50 3.65 9.23 8.64
C PHE A 50 4.89 9.41 9.52
N SER A 51 5.84 8.48 9.39
CA SER A 51 7.12 8.50 10.12
C SER A 51 6.94 8.52 11.64
N LEU A 52 5.87 7.92 12.14
CA LEU A 52 5.61 7.78 13.56
C LEU A 52 6.52 6.69 14.16
N LEU A 53 6.77 6.78 15.46
CA LEU A 53 7.47 5.74 16.21
C LEU A 53 6.47 4.67 16.66
N PRO A 54 6.82 3.39 16.58
CA PRO A 54 5.97 2.32 17.06
C PRO A 54 5.72 2.37 18.58
N GLY A 55 4.53 1.93 19.01
CA GLY A 55 4.17 1.86 20.42
C GLY A 55 4.18 3.20 21.15
N THR A 56 4.00 4.31 20.43
CA THR A 56 4.14 5.68 20.93
C THR A 56 2.78 6.38 20.93
N GLU A 57 2.47 7.07 22.03
CA GLU A 57 1.29 7.92 22.13
C GLU A 57 1.53 9.26 21.45
N TYR A 58 0.54 9.72 20.69
CA TYR A 58 0.53 10.99 19.96
C TYR A 58 -0.76 11.74 20.20
N THR A 59 -0.67 13.07 20.25
CA THR A 59 -1.83 13.95 20.25
C THR A 59 -1.88 14.77 18.96
N VAL A 60 -2.96 14.60 18.20
CA VAL A 60 -3.26 15.39 17.01
C VAL A 60 -4.15 16.56 17.41
N THR A 61 -3.79 17.74 16.96
CA THR A 61 -4.61 18.96 17.08
C THR A 61 -4.98 19.45 15.68
N VAL A 62 -6.25 19.69 15.45
CA VAL A 62 -6.79 20.27 14.21
C VAL A 62 -7.40 21.63 14.54
N GLU A 63 -7.00 22.67 13.80
CA GLU A 63 -7.57 24.02 13.88
C GLU A 63 -8.40 24.25 12.60
N ALA A 64 -9.72 24.21 12.71
CA ALA A 64 -10.65 24.30 11.60
C ALA A 64 -11.85 25.19 11.94
N GLU A 65 -12.19 26.16 11.08
CA GLU A 65 -13.36 27.04 11.19
C GLU A 65 -13.53 27.72 12.56
N GLY A 66 -12.40 28.05 13.22
CA GLY A 66 -12.36 28.68 14.53
C GLY A 66 -12.52 27.72 15.72
N GLU A 67 -12.64 26.43 15.47
CA GLU A 67 -12.61 25.38 16.51
C GLU A 67 -11.23 24.72 16.59
N THR A 68 -10.89 24.25 17.79
CA THR A 68 -9.71 23.42 18.03
C THR A 68 -10.15 22.05 18.50
N LEU A 69 -9.80 21.02 17.75
CA LEU A 69 -10.15 19.62 18.02
C LEU A 69 -8.91 18.82 18.37
N HIS A 70 -9.06 17.83 19.23
CA HIS A 70 -7.96 16.97 19.67
C HIS A 70 -8.33 15.49 19.53
N CYS A 71 -7.35 14.67 19.12
CA CYS A 71 -7.44 13.23 19.11
C CYS A 71 -6.12 12.64 19.61
N THR A 72 -6.18 11.79 20.63
CA THR A 72 -5.00 11.08 21.15
C THR A 72 -5.10 9.62 20.75
N PHE A 73 -3.99 9.04 20.29
CA PHE A 73 -3.90 7.65 19.91
C PHE A 73 -2.50 7.09 20.18
N THR A 74 -2.40 5.76 20.24
CA THR A 74 -1.11 5.06 20.33
C THR A 74 -0.89 4.26 19.04
N THR A 75 0.31 4.34 18.47
CA THR A 75 0.70 3.49 17.34
C THR A 75 0.83 2.03 17.76
N GLU A 76 0.60 1.11 16.82
CA GLU A 76 0.78 -0.32 17.08
C GLU A 76 2.26 -0.63 17.39
N ALA A 77 2.49 -1.65 18.22
CA ALA A 77 3.84 -2.14 18.49
C ALA A 77 4.44 -2.81 17.24
N GLU A 78 5.74 -2.62 17.04
CA GLU A 78 6.48 -3.22 15.94
C GLU A 78 7.40 -4.31 16.48
N THR A 79 7.28 -5.53 15.96
CA THR A 79 8.12 -6.65 16.41
C THR A 79 9.49 -6.62 15.78
N PHE A 80 9.59 -6.16 14.51
CA PHE A 80 10.82 -6.12 13.77
C PHE A 80 10.79 -5.05 12.65
N PHE A 81 11.93 -4.41 12.43
CA PHE A 81 12.13 -3.46 11.35
C PHE A 81 13.10 -4.01 10.31
N VAL A 82 12.60 -4.28 9.10
CA VAL A 82 13.37 -4.78 7.96
C VAL A 82 13.66 -3.61 7.03
N ASP A 83 14.86 -3.09 7.05
CA ASP A 83 15.33 -2.13 6.06
C ASP A 83 15.67 -2.87 4.76
N ALA A 84 14.82 -2.69 3.73
CA ALA A 84 14.97 -3.38 2.45
C ALA A 84 16.27 -3.03 1.72
N SER A 85 16.88 -1.87 1.99
CA SER A 85 18.18 -1.50 1.40
C SER A 85 19.29 -2.51 1.70
N ARG A 86 19.19 -3.19 2.85
CA ARG A 86 20.15 -4.22 3.27
C ARG A 86 20.10 -5.50 2.42
N TYR A 87 19.07 -5.64 1.57
CA TYR A 87 18.96 -6.74 0.61
C TYR A 87 19.63 -6.42 -0.73
N GLY A 88 20.38 -5.31 -0.80
CA GLY A 88 21.13 -4.92 -1.99
C GLY A 88 20.27 -4.31 -3.08
N LEU A 89 19.20 -3.58 -2.72
CA LEU A 89 18.38 -2.83 -3.67
C LEU A 89 19.22 -1.83 -4.46
N VAL A 90 18.91 -1.69 -5.74
CA VAL A 90 19.50 -0.71 -6.65
C VAL A 90 18.42 0.25 -7.11
N ALA A 91 18.55 1.52 -6.75
CA ALA A 91 17.53 2.56 -6.90
C ALA A 91 17.64 3.34 -8.23
N ASP A 92 18.05 2.69 -9.32
CA ASP A 92 18.33 3.31 -10.61
C ASP A 92 17.12 3.35 -11.58
N GLY A 93 16.01 2.69 -11.21
CA GLY A 93 14.82 2.55 -12.05
C GLY A 93 14.99 1.59 -13.22
N VAL A 94 16.12 0.89 -13.32
CA VAL A 94 16.47 -0.02 -14.44
C VAL A 94 16.74 -1.43 -13.94
N THR A 95 17.56 -1.57 -12.90
CA THR A 95 17.93 -2.87 -12.33
C THR A 95 16.71 -3.54 -11.70
N ASP A 96 16.48 -4.81 -12.04
CA ASP A 96 15.41 -5.61 -11.41
C ASP A 96 15.72 -5.88 -9.94
N ASN A 97 14.80 -5.50 -9.07
CA ASN A 97 14.86 -5.69 -7.63
C ASN A 97 13.84 -6.72 -7.11
N THR A 98 13.12 -7.42 -7.98
CA THR A 98 11.99 -8.29 -7.61
C THR A 98 12.39 -9.31 -6.54
N VAL A 99 13.47 -10.07 -6.78
CA VAL A 99 13.92 -11.11 -5.84
C VAL A 99 14.37 -10.50 -4.52
N LYS A 100 15.04 -9.35 -4.55
CA LYS A 100 15.56 -8.66 -3.37
C LYS A 100 14.42 -8.10 -2.49
N LEU A 101 13.44 -7.43 -3.11
CA LEU A 101 12.24 -6.93 -2.43
C LEU A 101 11.41 -8.10 -1.88
N GLN A 102 11.22 -9.16 -2.69
CA GLN A 102 10.50 -10.35 -2.23
C GLN A 102 11.22 -11.04 -1.06
N ALA A 103 12.55 -11.08 -1.05
CA ALA A 103 13.33 -11.62 0.06
C ALA A 103 13.09 -10.80 1.35
N ALA A 104 13.10 -9.47 1.27
CA ALA A 104 12.80 -8.60 2.40
C ALA A 104 11.39 -8.86 2.94
N LEU A 105 10.38 -8.94 2.06
CA LEU A 105 9.00 -9.25 2.42
C LEU A 105 8.85 -10.63 3.06
N SER A 106 9.51 -11.64 2.48
CA SER A 106 9.40 -13.04 2.93
C SER A 106 10.06 -13.27 4.29
N THR A 107 11.16 -12.59 4.58
CA THR A 107 11.89 -12.73 5.84
C THR A 107 11.33 -11.90 6.98
N CYS A 108 10.50 -10.90 6.69
CA CYS A 108 9.87 -10.07 7.73
C CYS A 108 8.97 -10.94 8.64
N PRO A 109 9.19 -10.97 9.97
CA PRO A 109 8.32 -11.71 10.88
C PRO A 109 6.95 -11.05 11.04
N ALA A 110 5.99 -11.78 11.60
CA ALA A 110 4.68 -11.25 11.93
C ALA A 110 4.80 -10.05 12.88
N GLY A 111 4.01 -9.01 12.64
CA GLY A 111 4.08 -7.73 13.35
C GLY A 111 5.25 -6.84 12.94
N GLY A 112 6.03 -7.24 11.93
CA GLY A 112 7.15 -6.46 11.44
C GLY A 112 6.80 -5.52 10.29
N THR A 113 7.69 -4.55 10.07
CA THR A 113 7.60 -3.58 8.97
C THR A 113 8.75 -3.78 8.00
N VAL A 114 8.45 -3.92 6.70
CA VAL A 114 9.42 -3.81 5.61
C VAL A 114 9.45 -2.36 5.15
N TYR A 115 10.55 -1.70 5.39
CA TYR A 115 10.77 -0.30 5.00
C TYR A 115 11.54 -0.24 3.69
N VAL A 116 10.98 0.47 2.72
CA VAL A 116 11.62 0.75 1.43
C VAL A 116 12.00 2.22 1.39
N PRO A 117 13.31 2.54 1.38
CA PRO A 117 13.77 3.92 1.37
C PRO A 117 13.50 4.63 0.04
N ALA A 118 13.66 5.95 0.01
CA ALA A 118 13.53 6.76 -1.20
C ALA A 118 14.42 6.22 -2.34
N GLY A 119 13.88 6.14 -3.55
CA GLY A 119 14.54 5.61 -4.74
C GLY A 119 13.57 4.99 -5.72
N ARG A 120 14.01 4.70 -6.95
CA ARG A 120 13.20 4.06 -7.99
C ARG A 120 13.63 2.61 -8.15
N TYR A 121 12.77 1.69 -7.79
CA TYR A 121 13.06 0.26 -7.74
C TYR A 121 12.19 -0.46 -8.76
N ARG A 122 12.79 -0.83 -9.93
CA ARG A 122 12.10 -1.67 -10.91
C ARG A 122 11.84 -3.03 -10.30
N THR A 123 10.62 -3.51 -10.44
CA THR A 123 10.18 -4.80 -9.90
C THR A 123 9.01 -5.36 -10.69
N ALA A 124 8.93 -6.66 -10.80
CA ALA A 124 7.73 -7.35 -11.24
C ALA A 124 6.79 -7.60 -10.03
N SER A 125 6.12 -8.75 -9.99
CA SER A 125 5.16 -9.05 -8.95
C SER A 125 5.78 -9.32 -7.58
N LEU A 126 5.25 -8.68 -6.55
CA LEU A 126 5.58 -8.91 -5.14
C LEU A 126 4.37 -9.50 -4.42
N PHE A 127 4.62 -10.46 -3.53
CA PHE A 127 3.60 -11.15 -2.75
C PHE A 127 3.76 -10.80 -1.27
N LEU A 128 2.73 -10.19 -0.70
CA LEU A 128 2.70 -9.83 0.72
C LEU A 128 2.25 -11.03 1.55
N LYS A 129 2.58 -11.02 2.83
CA LYS A 129 2.17 -12.07 3.76
C LYS A 129 1.45 -11.51 4.97
N SER A 130 0.71 -12.37 5.67
CA SER A 130 -0.09 -11.99 6.84
C SER A 130 0.74 -11.31 7.94
N HIS A 131 0.09 -10.38 8.62
CA HIS A 131 0.61 -9.68 9.79
C HIS A 131 1.89 -8.89 9.52
N THR A 132 2.00 -8.27 8.34
CA THR A 132 3.16 -7.46 7.97
C THR A 132 2.76 -6.10 7.41
N THR A 133 3.64 -5.12 7.59
CA THR A 133 3.52 -3.78 7.02
C THR A 133 4.58 -3.58 5.94
N LEU A 134 4.17 -3.13 4.75
CA LEU A 134 5.04 -2.56 3.73
C LEU A 134 4.97 -1.04 3.85
N TYR A 135 6.06 -0.42 4.26
CA TYR A 135 6.19 1.03 4.40
C TYR A 135 7.06 1.60 3.28
N LEU A 136 6.48 2.43 2.43
CA LEU A 136 7.18 3.12 1.35
C LEU A 136 7.52 4.56 1.80
N GLU A 137 8.79 4.85 1.96
CA GLU A 137 9.24 6.21 2.32
C GLU A 137 8.83 7.22 1.24
N LYS A 138 8.72 8.49 1.64
CA LYS A 138 8.54 9.59 0.69
C LYS A 138 9.63 9.58 -0.38
N GLY A 139 9.23 9.48 -1.65
CA GLY A 139 10.16 9.35 -2.77
C GLY A 139 10.57 7.91 -3.11
N ALA A 140 10.09 6.92 -2.36
CA ALA A 140 10.19 5.51 -2.78
C ALA A 140 9.21 5.24 -3.92
N VAL A 141 9.68 4.65 -5.00
CA VAL A 141 8.86 4.26 -6.15
C VAL A 141 9.09 2.79 -6.46
N LEU A 142 8.06 1.97 -6.29
CA LEU A 142 8.04 0.63 -6.86
C LEU A 142 7.59 0.76 -8.31
N LEU A 143 8.53 0.59 -9.23
CA LEU A 143 8.35 0.78 -10.67
C LEU A 143 8.09 -0.56 -11.33
N GLY A 144 6.90 -0.75 -11.90
CA GLY A 144 6.51 -1.97 -12.61
C GLY A 144 7.44 -2.29 -13.78
N ASP A 145 7.75 -3.57 -13.96
CA ASP A 145 8.51 -4.02 -15.11
C ASP A 145 7.62 -3.98 -16.38
N ASN A 146 8.21 -3.59 -17.49
CA ASN A 146 7.51 -3.50 -18.78
C ASN A 146 7.53 -4.81 -19.57
N ASP A 147 8.40 -5.76 -19.21
CA ASP A 147 8.42 -7.08 -19.82
C ASP A 147 7.43 -8.00 -19.11
N ARG A 148 6.35 -8.35 -19.82
CA ARG A 148 5.30 -9.24 -19.31
C ARG A 148 5.79 -10.63 -18.97
N THR A 149 6.92 -11.08 -19.54
CA THR A 149 7.48 -12.39 -19.26
C THR A 149 8.05 -12.51 -17.84
N HIS A 150 8.30 -11.38 -17.18
CA HIS A 150 8.75 -11.33 -15.80
C HIS A 150 7.60 -11.47 -14.78
N TYR A 151 6.34 -11.38 -15.24
CA TYR A 151 5.18 -11.51 -14.35
C TYR A 151 4.66 -12.95 -14.36
N PRO A 152 4.50 -13.60 -13.20
CA PRO A 152 3.85 -14.92 -13.15
C PRO A 152 2.39 -14.81 -13.56
N ILE A 153 1.90 -15.86 -14.20
CA ILE A 153 0.49 -15.99 -14.56
C ILE A 153 -0.20 -16.79 -13.46
N LEU A 154 -1.19 -16.19 -12.84
CA LEU A 154 -2.02 -16.84 -11.85
C LEU A 154 -3.27 -17.40 -12.53
N PRO A 155 -3.66 -18.66 -12.27
CA PRO A 155 -4.92 -19.19 -12.75
C PRO A 155 -6.09 -18.49 -12.08
N GLY A 156 -7.24 -18.42 -12.75
CA GLY A 156 -8.45 -17.85 -12.17
C GLY A 156 -8.93 -18.65 -10.97
N VAL A 157 -8.90 -19.98 -11.08
CA VAL A 157 -9.32 -20.93 -10.04
C VAL A 157 -8.26 -22.00 -9.91
N LEU A 158 -7.97 -22.42 -8.68
CA LEU A 158 -7.23 -23.66 -8.41
C LEU A 158 -8.19 -24.84 -8.32
N PRO A 159 -7.82 -26.02 -8.83
CA PRO A 159 -8.59 -27.23 -8.58
C PRO A 159 -8.69 -27.49 -7.07
N SER A 160 -9.88 -27.80 -6.60
CA SER A 160 -10.12 -28.23 -5.23
C SER A 160 -9.84 -29.73 -5.10
N GLU A 161 -9.18 -30.15 -4.02
CA GLU A 161 -8.98 -31.58 -3.70
C GLU A 161 -10.17 -32.18 -2.96
N ASN A 162 -11.09 -31.37 -2.44
CA ASN A 162 -12.20 -31.82 -1.57
C ASN A 162 -13.60 -31.62 -2.18
N GLU A 163 -13.69 -31.18 -3.43
CA GLU A 163 -14.95 -30.93 -4.16
C GLU A 163 -15.88 -29.86 -3.53
N VAL A 164 -15.43 -29.18 -2.47
CA VAL A 164 -16.23 -28.21 -1.72
C VAL A 164 -15.65 -26.81 -1.80
N ASP A 165 -14.31 -26.69 -1.67
CA ASP A 165 -13.64 -25.41 -1.63
C ASP A 165 -13.13 -25.00 -3.01
N GLU A 166 -13.45 -23.80 -3.42
CA GLU A 166 -12.89 -23.17 -4.62
C GLU A 166 -11.91 -22.08 -4.22
N TYR A 167 -10.69 -22.13 -4.75
CA TYR A 167 -9.66 -21.15 -4.48
C TYR A 167 -9.46 -20.25 -5.69
N TYR A 168 -9.90 -19.00 -5.54
CA TYR A 168 -9.71 -17.99 -6.56
C TYR A 168 -8.38 -17.26 -6.32
N LEU A 169 -7.52 -17.19 -7.34
CA LEU A 169 -6.25 -16.48 -7.27
C LEU A 169 -6.28 -15.15 -8.03
N THR A 170 -7.12 -15.06 -9.05
CA THR A 170 -7.25 -13.86 -9.86
C THR A 170 -8.55 -13.84 -10.64
N GLY A 171 -8.89 -12.70 -11.22
CA GLY A 171 -10.09 -12.58 -12.04
C GLY A 171 -10.02 -11.34 -12.95
N TRP A 172 -10.90 -11.30 -13.93
CA TRP A 172 -11.07 -10.17 -14.83
C TRP A 172 -12.56 -9.90 -15.03
N GLU A 173 -12.97 -8.65 -14.77
CA GLU A 173 -14.37 -8.22 -14.90
C GLU A 173 -15.38 -9.16 -14.20
N GLY A 174 -15.05 -9.58 -12.98
CA GLY A 174 -15.91 -10.46 -12.18
C GLY A 174 -15.84 -11.96 -12.53
N ASN A 175 -15.05 -12.34 -13.51
CA ASN A 175 -14.87 -13.75 -13.89
C ASN A 175 -13.51 -14.30 -13.41
N PRO A 176 -13.46 -15.55 -12.94
CA PRO A 176 -12.20 -16.19 -12.55
C PRO A 176 -11.39 -16.59 -13.79
N LEU A 177 -10.60 -15.68 -14.29
CA LEU A 177 -9.80 -15.82 -15.50
C LEU A 177 -8.31 -15.67 -15.18
N SER A 178 -7.46 -16.43 -15.87
CA SER A 178 -6.01 -16.32 -15.72
C SER A 178 -5.53 -14.91 -16.07
N SER A 179 -4.79 -14.31 -15.16
CA SER A 179 -4.22 -12.98 -15.29
C SER A 179 -2.76 -12.97 -14.86
N PHE A 180 -1.99 -12.02 -15.36
CA PHE A 180 -0.68 -11.73 -14.76
C PHE A 180 -0.88 -11.29 -13.31
N ALA A 181 -0.01 -11.74 -12.42
CA ALA A 181 0.01 -11.29 -11.04
C ALA A 181 0.19 -9.76 -10.97
N GLY A 182 -0.42 -9.12 -9.99
CA GLY A 182 -0.29 -7.67 -9.78
C GLY A 182 1.12 -7.23 -9.40
N LEU A 183 1.37 -5.93 -9.40
CA LEU A 183 2.61 -5.40 -8.84
C LEU A 183 2.71 -5.75 -7.35
N LEU A 184 1.64 -5.54 -6.59
CA LEU A 184 1.46 -6.09 -5.23
C LEU A 184 0.32 -7.10 -5.22
N ASN A 185 0.57 -8.27 -4.64
CA ASN A 185 -0.40 -9.34 -4.48
C ASN A 185 -0.66 -9.60 -3.00
N ILE A 186 -1.92 -9.51 -2.61
CA ILE A 186 -2.46 -9.71 -1.26
C ILE A 186 -3.49 -10.83 -1.38
N THR A 187 -3.01 -12.08 -1.34
CA THR A 187 -3.82 -13.25 -1.63
C THR A 187 -3.81 -14.21 -0.46
N GLN A 188 -5.00 -14.54 0.06
CA GLN A 188 -5.22 -15.46 1.19
C GLN A 188 -4.40 -15.08 2.43
N VAL A 189 -4.37 -13.81 2.75
CA VAL A 189 -3.61 -13.25 3.87
C VAL A 189 -4.50 -12.34 4.72
N GLU A 190 -4.06 -12.05 5.94
CA GLU A 190 -4.78 -11.17 6.85
C GLU A 190 -3.84 -10.18 7.56
N ASN A 191 -4.40 -9.06 8.03
CA ASN A 191 -3.67 -8.02 8.75
C ASN A 191 -2.46 -7.50 7.95
N VAL A 192 -2.69 -7.07 6.73
CA VAL A 192 -1.66 -6.53 5.84
C VAL A 192 -1.84 -5.02 5.73
N THR A 193 -0.77 -4.29 5.95
CA THR A 193 -0.75 -2.83 5.76
C THR A 193 0.24 -2.46 4.66
N VAL A 194 -0.19 -1.59 3.72
CA VAL A 194 0.69 -0.90 2.77
C VAL A 194 0.51 0.59 3.01
N THR A 195 1.57 1.27 3.39
CA THR A 195 1.49 2.66 3.83
C THR A 195 2.77 3.46 3.51
N GLY A 196 2.75 4.74 3.83
CA GLY A 196 3.82 5.68 3.58
C GLY A 196 3.47 6.68 2.48
N GLU A 197 4.43 7.50 2.08
CA GLU A 197 4.29 8.55 1.07
C GLU A 197 4.94 8.17 -0.28
N GLY A 198 5.18 6.88 -0.50
CA GLY A 198 5.77 6.37 -1.73
C GLY A 198 4.75 6.13 -2.85
N THR A 199 5.23 5.61 -3.95
CA THR A 199 4.45 5.43 -5.19
C THR A 199 4.52 3.98 -5.68
N LEU A 200 3.38 3.44 -6.08
CA LEU A 200 3.25 2.25 -6.91
C LEU A 200 3.03 2.74 -8.34
N ASP A 201 4.07 2.70 -9.15
CA ASP A 201 4.05 3.14 -10.55
C ASP A 201 4.08 1.89 -11.44
N CYS A 202 2.95 1.55 -12.07
CA CYS A 202 2.87 0.36 -12.92
C CYS A 202 3.62 0.51 -14.24
N ASP A 203 4.06 1.72 -14.60
CA ASP A 203 4.84 2.04 -15.83
C ASP A 203 4.21 1.50 -17.12
N ALA A 204 2.88 1.28 -17.11
CA ALA A 204 2.17 0.57 -18.16
C ALA A 204 2.19 1.31 -19.52
N GLN A 205 2.35 2.63 -19.48
CA GLN A 205 2.45 3.47 -20.70
C GLN A 205 3.76 3.26 -21.47
N ASN A 206 4.82 2.81 -20.81
CA ASN A 206 6.12 2.57 -21.42
C ASN A 206 6.31 1.12 -21.91
N GLY A 207 5.32 0.26 -21.67
CA GLY A 207 5.27 -1.12 -22.12
C GLY A 207 4.22 -1.36 -23.21
N ASP A 208 3.93 -2.62 -23.47
CA ASP A 208 2.92 -3.02 -24.45
C ASP A 208 1.55 -3.34 -23.82
N TRP A 209 1.34 -3.03 -22.54
CA TRP A 209 0.13 -3.35 -21.81
C TRP A 209 -1.15 -2.74 -22.41
N TRP A 210 -1.02 -1.56 -23.05
CA TRP A 210 -2.14 -0.86 -23.67
C TRP A 210 -2.27 -1.14 -25.18
N VAL A 211 -1.40 -1.97 -25.77
CA VAL A 211 -1.55 -2.40 -27.16
C VAL A 211 -2.69 -3.41 -27.26
N ASN A 212 -3.77 -3.04 -27.95
CA ASN A 212 -5.00 -3.84 -28.07
C ASN A 212 -5.54 -4.32 -26.68
N PRO A 213 -5.89 -3.42 -25.76
CA PRO A 213 -6.14 -3.74 -24.36
C PRO A 213 -7.36 -4.64 -24.13
N LYS A 214 -8.27 -4.77 -25.10
CA LYS A 214 -9.44 -5.65 -25.06
C LYS A 214 -9.16 -7.07 -25.55
N VAL A 215 -7.97 -7.32 -26.05
CA VAL A 215 -7.57 -8.65 -26.55
C VAL A 215 -6.67 -9.31 -25.51
N LYS A 216 -7.09 -10.49 -25.05
CA LYS A 216 -6.26 -11.32 -24.17
C LYS A 216 -4.99 -11.73 -24.91
N ARG A 217 -3.84 -11.37 -24.36
CA ARG A 217 -2.52 -11.80 -24.84
C ARG A 217 -1.84 -12.64 -23.76
N ILE A 218 -1.84 -13.97 -23.94
CA ILE A 218 -1.38 -14.98 -22.97
C ILE A 218 -2.32 -15.03 -21.76
N ALA A 219 -2.36 -13.96 -20.95
CA ALA A 219 -3.22 -13.76 -19.80
C ALA A 219 -3.79 -12.35 -19.75
N TRP A 220 -4.72 -12.04 -18.87
CA TRP A 220 -5.22 -10.70 -18.64
C TRP A 220 -4.17 -9.84 -17.92
N ARG A 221 -4.24 -8.54 -18.12
CA ARG A 221 -3.28 -7.57 -17.59
C ARG A 221 -3.21 -7.59 -16.06
N PRO A 222 -2.03 -7.30 -15.48
CA PRO A 222 -1.88 -7.15 -14.04
C PRO A 222 -2.62 -5.91 -13.52
N ARG A 223 -2.80 -5.85 -12.22
CA ARG A 223 -3.25 -4.68 -11.47
C ARG A 223 -2.09 -4.11 -10.65
N ALA A 224 -2.17 -2.84 -10.27
CA ALA A 224 -1.23 -2.27 -9.29
C ALA A 224 -1.30 -3.05 -7.97
N VAL A 225 -2.51 -3.28 -7.47
CA VAL A 225 -2.77 -4.09 -6.28
C VAL A 225 -3.83 -5.12 -6.60
N ALA A 226 -3.51 -6.39 -6.43
CA ALA A 226 -4.43 -7.51 -6.54
C ALA A 226 -4.73 -8.07 -5.15
N MET A 227 -6.01 -8.03 -4.75
CA MET A 227 -6.46 -8.55 -3.46
C MET A 227 -7.47 -9.67 -3.72
N VAL A 228 -7.22 -10.84 -3.14
CA VAL A 228 -8.10 -12.00 -3.27
C VAL A 228 -8.16 -12.74 -1.94
N ASP A 229 -9.39 -13.02 -1.47
CA ASP A 229 -9.65 -13.80 -0.25
C ASP A 229 -8.76 -13.38 0.94
N SER A 230 -8.74 -12.08 1.23
CA SER A 230 -7.89 -11.48 2.26
C SER A 230 -8.70 -10.62 3.20
N LYS A 231 -8.27 -10.53 4.47
CA LYS A 231 -8.98 -9.83 5.54
C LYS A 231 -8.11 -8.77 6.18
N TYR A 232 -8.74 -7.69 6.66
CA TYR A 232 -8.08 -6.62 7.41
C TYR A 232 -6.89 -6.02 6.64
N VAL A 233 -7.11 -5.73 5.36
CA VAL A 233 -6.12 -5.07 4.51
C VAL A 233 -6.29 -3.56 4.61
N CYS A 234 -5.20 -2.87 4.92
CA CYS A 234 -5.13 -1.42 4.98
C CYS A 234 -4.17 -0.89 3.91
N LEU A 235 -4.66 -0.02 3.05
CA LEU A 235 -3.86 0.67 2.04
C LEU A 235 -4.11 2.16 2.15
N HIS A 236 -3.11 2.94 2.55
CA HIS A 236 -3.26 4.39 2.70
C HIS A 236 -1.96 5.16 2.50
N GLY A 237 -2.08 6.41 2.07
CA GLY A 237 -0.96 7.35 1.89
C GLY A 237 -0.19 7.16 0.59
N VAL A 238 -0.07 5.94 0.09
CA VAL A 238 0.65 5.65 -1.15
C VAL A 238 -0.08 6.19 -2.38
N THR A 239 0.70 6.65 -3.35
CA THR A 239 0.20 7.01 -4.67
C THR A 239 0.19 5.77 -5.56
N VAL A 240 -0.89 5.56 -6.31
CA VAL A 240 -1.00 4.50 -7.32
C VAL A 240 -1.19 5.16 -8.67
N GLN A 241 -0.34 4.86 -9.65
CA GLN A 241 -0.39 5.49 -10.97
C GLN A 241 0.02 4.56 -12.10
N ASN A 242 -0.38 4.96 -13.35
CA ASN A 242 -0.07 4.33 -14.63
C ASN A 242 -0.66 2.93 -14.76
#